data_25bd7b8193765b298d5f6bef3f832940
#
_entry.id   25bd7b8193765b298d5f6bef3f832940
#
_cell.length_a   1.000
_cell.length_b   1.000
_cell.length_c   1.000
_cell.angle_alpha   90.00
_cell.angle_beta   90.00
_cell.angle_gamma   90.00
#
_symmetry.space_group_name_H-M   'P 1'
#
loop_
_entity.id
_entity.type
_entity.pdbx_description
1 polymer ?
#
loop_
_entity_poly.entity_id
_entity_poly.type
_entity_poly.pdbx_seq_one_letter_code
_entity_poly.pdbx_strand_id
1 'polypeptide(L)'
;MPRRFRALSSLLCLVFFLPAVSSYAQTGAKRKVTSQADLPRFTYPVKGLASELVEADDATFAPFAAKVRADLESIFRDYEIEDKATLRSLLSAKIDLQQLAGEHQAALGTIDALRAKQEKPSAKLTSRMIGRAISQAVIETKSASGAAFEGAFKKYAAEAINALPWDVVQDDIKGTYAGTRVYSRSIAVAGVKTDLDPSVQKSGALDNQEAWQLIAIRNDLRFFIPLEGILEGVLKQYIAAHKVEKPEIWAAREVTLTRDQKLTPVLVAIWDSGIDVSLYPDLLFTDPHPTVSGTHGLAFDDRGSPSTTWLYPLSAEQQKAYPGFRDEIKGILDLENGVDSAEADQVQKKFKTLSADQLHQLFELEKWLSFYIHGTHCAGIAVRGNPAARLVVARFNDQLPDLPFPPTDEWAHQLGADFQQMSEYFKTRNVHVVNMSWSDEVAEFETWISKTGGGADPAQRKKHAAALYDIWRANVESAIKNSPNTLFIAAAGNSNSNAGFAESVPASLHLPNLIALGAVNQAGDETSFTSYGDTVVVDADGYEVESYLPGGARLKLSGTSMAAPNVVNLAAKLFALDPSLTPP
;
A
#
# COMPACT_ATOMS: atom_id res chain seq x y z
N MET A 1 66.88 -64.82 4.02
CA MET A 1 66.72 -66.31 3.82
C MET A 1 65.40 -66.68 4.40
N PRO A 2 64.72 -67.67 3.84
CA PRO A 2 64.19 -67.82 2.48
C PRO A 2 62.75 -68.31 2.49
N ARG A 3 62.21 -68.33 1.29
CA ARG A 3 61.44 -69.34 0.53
C ARG A 3 59.94 -69.05 0.43
N ARG A 4 59.44 -68.78 -0.74
CA ARG A 4 59.12 -69.58 -1.95
C ARG A 4 57.70 -70.14 -1.98
N PHE A 5 56.98 -69.75 -3.07
CA PHE A 5 56.12 -70.45 -4.02
C PHE A 5 54.68 -70.77 -3.56
N ARG A 6 53.64 -70.61 -4.28
CA ARG A 6 53.29 -70.87 -5.71
C ARG A 6 51.93 -70.31 -6.06
N ALA A 7 51.75 -69.99 -7.32
CA ALA A 7 50.57 -69.65 -8.02
C ALA A 7 49.47 -70.72 -7.99
N LEU A 8 48.20 -70.32 -8.10
CA LEU A 8 47.20 -70.96 -9.00
C LEU A 8 46.09 -69.98 -9.31
N SER A 9 45.78 -69.91 -10.59
CA SER A 9 44.73 -69.17 -11.24
C SER A 9 43.35 -69.62 -10.80
N SER A 10 42.43 -68.66 -10.56
CA SER A 10 40.99 -68.87 -10.74
C SER A 10 40.33 -67.63 -11.16
N LEU A 11 39.80 -67.65 -12.38
CA LEU A 11 38.92 -66.74 -13.03
C LEU A 11 37.64 -66.53 -12.18
N LEU A 12 37.38 -65.33 -11.69
CA LEU A 12 36.08 -65.02 -11.10
C LEU A 12 35.53 -63.74 -11.71
N CYS A 13 34.40 -63.87 -12.36
CA CYS A 13 33.62 -62.80 -13.00
C CYS A 13 33.31 -61.69 -12.00
N LEU A 14 33.82 -60.47 -12.28
CA LEU A 14 33.35 -59.25 -11.63
C LEU A 14 32.00 -58.87 -12.19
N VAL A 15 30.94 -59.18 -11.49
CA VAL A 15 29.61 -58.56 -11.72
C VAL A 15 29.68 -57.16 -11.10
N PHE A 16 29.70 -56.14 -11.97
CA PHE A 16 29.49 -54.74 -11.56
C PHE A 16 28.05 -54.60 -11.06
N PHE A 17 27.84 -54.56 -9.77
CA PHE A 17 26.65 -53.98 -9.17
C PHE A 17 26.78 -52.46 -9.29
N LEU A 18 26.15 -51.89 -10.28
CA LEU A 18 25.77 -50.47 -10.28
C LEU A 18 24.69 -50.31 -9.20
N PRO A 19 24.89 -49.46 -8.16
CA PRO A 19 23.78 -49.12 -7.31
C PRO A 19 22.81 -48.31 -8.19
N ALA A 20 21.63 -48.86 -8.42
CA ALA A 20 20.50 -48.08 -8.92
C ALA A 20 20.27 -46.99 -7.89
N VAL A 21 20.71 -45.77 -8.23
CA VAL A 21 20.28 -44.57 -7.55
C VAL A 21 18.81 -44.43 -7.86
N SER A 22 17.97 -45.05 -7.04
CA SER A 22 16.56 -44.73 -7.00
C SER A 22 16.46 -43.27 -6.59
N SER A 23 16.25 -42.39 -7.57
CA SER A 23 15.75 -41.06 -7.33
C SER A 23 14.38 -41.20 -6.71
N TYR A 24 14.34 -41.41 -5.40
CA TYR A 24 13.16 -41.08 -4.63
C TYR A 24 12.99 -39.57 -4.79
N ALA A 25 12.08 -39.16 -5.68
CA ALA A 25 11.46 -37.88 -5.57
C ALA A 25 10.82 -37.83 -4.18
N GLN A 26 11.55 -37.27 -3.24
CA GLN A 26 10.99 -36.90 -1.95
C GLN A 26 9.90 -35.88 -2.26
N THR A 27 8.64 -36.30 -2.28
CA THR A 27 7.50 -35.43 -2.11
C THR A 27 7.58 -34.92 -0.67
N GLY A 28 8.55 -34.01 -0.43
CA GLY A 28 8.70 -33.34 0.84
C GLY A 28 7.43 -32.51 1.06
N ALA A 29 6.89 -32.53 2.28
CA ALA A 29 5.81 -31.67 2.68
C ALA A 29 6.22 -30.21 2.35
N LYS A 30 5.32 -29.43 1.75
CA LYS A 30 5.55 -28.02 1.46
C LYS A 30 5.88 -27.26 2.73
N ARG A 31 6.73 -26.25 2.64
CA ARG A 31 7.05 -25.39 3.77
C ARG A 31 5.85 -24.49 4.07
N LYS A 32 5.35 -24.55 5.28
CA LYS A 32 4.24 -23.70 5.70
C LYS A 32 4.71 -22.24 5.82
N VAL A 33 3.94 -21.32 5.27
CA VAL A 33 4.14 -19.87 5.36
C VAL A 33 3.15 -19.32 6.38
N THR A 34 3.65 -18.75 7.46
CA THR A 34 2.85 -18.23 8.57
C THR A 34 2.88 -16.71 8.64
N SER A 35 3.92 -16.09 8.06
CA SER A 35 4.02 -14.65 7.87
C SER A 35 4.69 -14.32 6.53
N GLN A 36 4.66 -13.06 6.15
CA GLN A 36 5.33 -12.60 4.94
C GLN A 36 6.86 -12.80 5.01
N ALA A 37 7.43 -12.82 6.21
CA ALA A 37 8.84 -13.09 6.45
C ALA A 37 9.26 -14.50 6.03
N ASP A 38 8.36 -15.48 6.03
CA ASP A 38 8.66 -16.88 5.63
C ASP A 38 8.83 -17.04 4.11
N LEU A 39 8.33 -16.09 3.30
CA LEU A 39 8.41 -16.18 1.85
C LEU A 39 9.87 -16.08 1.36
N PRO A 40 10.22 -16.81 0.29
CA PRO A 40 11.56 -16.70 -0.28
C PRO A 40 11.78 -15.33 -0.92
N ARG A 41 13.03 -14.88 -0.91
CA ARG A 41 13.48 -13.67 -1.60
C ARG A 41 14.34 -14.08 -2.78
N PHE A 42 14.00 -13.51 -3.94
CA PHE A 42 14.78 -13.64 -5.17
C PHE A 42 15.30 -12.27 -5.58
N THR A 43 16.30 -12.27 -6.40
CA THR A 43 16.86 -11.06 -7.00
C THR A 43 16.95 -11.24 -8.50
N TYR A 44 16.56 -10.21 -9.22
CA TYR A 44 16.49 -10.19 -10.67
C TYR A 44 17.44 -9.10 -11.20
N PRO A 45 18.67 -9.47 -11.60
CA PRO A 45 19.62 -8.53 -12.19
C PRO A 45 19.02 -7.86 -13.43
N VAL A 46 19.12 -6.53 -13.50
CA VAL A 46 18.68 -5.73 -14.63
C VAL A 46 19.90 -5.04 -15.25
N LYS A 47 20.07 -5.23 -16.56
CA LYS A 47 21.10 -4.54 -17.31
C LYS A 47 20.55 -3.21 -17.82
N GLY A 48 21.15 -2.11 -17.44
CA GLY A 48 20.61 -0.76 -17.66
C GLY A 48 19.59 -0.40 -16.59
N LEU A 49 18.47 0.20 -16.96
CA LEU A 49 17.40 0.61 -16.06
C LEU A 49 16.16 -0.29 -16.21
N ALA A 50 15.33 -0.36 -15.20
CA ALA A 50 14.05 -1.07 -15.26
C ALA A 50 13.12 -0.43 -16.31
N SER A 51 13.13 0.90 -16.40
CA SER A 51 12.38 1.66 -17.41
C SER A 51 12.83 1.38 -18.85
N GLU A 52 14.11 1.10 -19.07
CA GLU A 52 14.62 0.66 -20.38
C GLU A 52 14.19 -0.78 -20.68
N LEU A 53 14.27 -1.68 -19.68
CA LEU A 53 13.89 -3.08 -19.83
C LEU A 53 12.40 -3.25 -20.12
N VAL A 54 11.52 -2.50 -19.44
CA VAL A 54 10.06 -2.62 -19.65
C VAL A 54 9.62 -2.19 -21.05
N GLU A 55 10.37 -1.29 -21.70
CA GLU A 55 10.11 -0.82 -23.05
C GLU A 55 10.89 -1.60 -24.14
N ALA A 56 11.83 -2.47 -23.75
CA ALA A 56 12.63 -3.26 -24.68
C ALA A 56 11.76 -4.20 -25.54
N ASP A 57 12.33 -4.74 -26.62
CA ASP A 57 11.65 -5.74 -27.43
C ASP A 57 11.40 -7.04 -26.65
N ASP A 58 10.52 -7.89 -27.19
CA ASP A 58 10.13 -9.14 -26.53
C ASP A 58 11.33 -10.10 -26.33
N ALA A 59 12.30 -10.11 -27.23
CA ALA A 59 13.48 -10.97 -27.14
C ALA A 59 14.40 -10.54 -25.97
N THR A 60 14.53 -9.25 -25.76
CA THR A 60 15.30 -8.67 -24.64
C THR A 60 14.59 -8.87 -23.30
N PHE A 61 13.26 -8.74 -23.24
CA PHE A 61 12.47 -8.91 -22.01
C PHE A 61 12.28 -10.38 -21.62
N ALA A 62 12.22 -11.30 -22.57
CA ALA A 62 11.88 -12.71 -22.34
C ALA A 62 12.77 -13.43 -21.32
N PRO A 63 14.11 -13.27 -21.27
CA PRO A 63 14.94 -13.91 -20.24
C PRO A 63 14.58 -13.47 -18.82
N PHE A 64 14.27 -12.19 -18.61
CA PHE A 64 13.82 -11.66 -17.33
C PHE A 64 12.48 -12.30 -16.92
N ALA A 65 11.48 -12.29 -17.80
CA ALA A 65 10.17 -12.88 -17.55
C ALA A 65 10.27 -14.40 -17.27
N ALA A 66 11.14 -15.12 -17.99
CA ALA A 66 11.37 -16.56 -17.77
C ALA A 66 11.96 -16.85 -16.37
N LYS A 67 12.90 -16.02 -15.91
CA LYS A 67 13.48 -16.15 -14.57
C LYS A 67 12.43 -15.88 -13.48
N VAL A 68 11.68 -14.78 -13.61
CA VAL A 68 10.58 -14.44 -12.67
C VAL A 68 9.55 -15.58 -12.61
N ARG A 69 9.19 -16.14 -13.77
CA ARG A 69 8.27 -17.27 -13.87
C ARG A 69 8.78 -18.51 -13.13
N ALA A 70 10.02 -18.90 -13.35
CA ALA A 70 10.62 -20.08 -12.73
C ALA A 70 10.63 -19.98 -11.20
N ASP A 71 10.96 -18.80 -10.67
CA ASP A 71 10.97 -18.55 -9.24
C ASP A 71 9.55 -18.51 -8.65
N LEU A 72 8.60 -17.88 -9.34
CA LEU A 72 7.18 -17.89 -8.96
C LEU A 72 6.61 -19.33 -8.92
N GLU A 73 6.93 -20.16 -9.91
CA GLU A 73 6.53 -21.57 -9.94
C GLU A 73 7.16 -22.37 -8.80
N SER A 74 8.40 -22.02 -8.40
CA SER A 74 9.04 -22.64 -7.23
C SER A 74 8.32 -22.31 -5.93
N ILE A 75 7.79 -21.09 -5.79
CA ILE A 75 6.97 -20.71 -4.63
C ILE A 75 5.73 -21.62 -4.56
N PHE A 76 4.98 -21.75 -5.64
CA PHE A 76 3.79 -22.61 -5.65
C PHE A 76 4.09 -24.09 -5.42
N ARG A 77 5.26 -24.57 -5.85
CA ARG A 77 5.70 -25.95 -5.67
C ARG A 77 6.13 -26.25 -4.25
N ASP A 78 6.93 -25.37 -3.63
CA ASP A 78 7.71 -25.65 -2.44
C ASP A 78 7.07 -25.11 -1.15
N TYR A 79 6.09 -24.19 -1.27
CA TYR A 79 5.47 -23.51 -0.14
C TYR A 79 3.97 -23.75 -0.06
N GLU A 80 3.45 -23.88 1.16
CA GLU A 80 2.04 -23.90 1.49
C GLU A 80 1.65 -22.54 2.06
N ILE A 81 0.85 -21.79 1.30
CA ILE A 81 0.46 -20.42 1.61
C ILE A 81 -1.04 -20.41 1.87
N GLU A 82 -1.44 -20.14 3.10
CA GLU A 82 -2.84 -20.04 3.49
C GLU A 82 -3.37 -18.59 3.34
N ASP A 83 -2.48 -17.58 3.46
CA ASP A 83 -2.87 -16.20 3.32
C ASP A 83 -3.42 -15.88 1.93
N LYS A 84 -4.67 -15.39 1.90
CA LYS A 84 -5.39 -15.14 0.65
C LYS A 84 -4.84 -13.93 -0.10
N ALA A 85 -4.36 -12.89 0.61
CA ALA A 85 -3.79 -11.70 -0.01
C ALA A 85 -2.51 -12.04 -0.78
N THR A 86 -1.60 -12.78 -0.13
CA THR A 86 -0.38 -13.30 -0.76
C THR A 86 -0.70 -14.19 -1.96
N LEU A 87 -1.66 -15.11 -1.82
CA LEU A 87 -2.08 -15.95 -2.95
C LEU A 87 -2.65 -15.14 -4.10
N ARG A 88 -3.43 -14.09 -3.84
CA ARG A 88 -3.94 -13.18 -4.88
C ARG A 88 -2.81 -12.48 -5.63
N SER A 89 -1.80 -11.97 -4.91
CA SER A 89 -0.63 -11.32 -5.51
C SER A 89 0.16 -12.27 -6.41
N LEU A 90 0.47 -13.48 -5.92
CA LEU A 90 1.17 -14.51 -6.69
C LEU A 90 0.38 -14.97 -7.92
N LEU A 91 -0.93 -15.16 -7.79
CA LEU A 91 -1.80 -15.52 -8.91
C LEU A 91 -1.92 -14.37 -9.93
N SER A 92 -1.90 -13.11 -9.48
CA SER A 92 -1.86 -11.95 -10.36
C SER A 92 -0.60 -11.92 -11.21
N ALA A 93 0.58 -12.06 -10.60
CA ALA A 93 1.85 -12.14 -11.33
C ALA A 93 1.87 -13.33 -12.31
N LYS A 94 1.29 -14.48 -11.92
CA LYS A 94 1.16 -15.65 -12.80
C LYS A 94 0.28 -15.39 -14.00
N ILE A 95 -0.85 -14.68 -13.83
CA ILE A 95 -1.74 -14.30 -14.95
C ILE A 95 -0.98 -13.43 -15.95
N ASP A 96 -0.27 -12.40 -15.46
CA ASP A 96 0.47 -11.48 -16.32
C ASP A 96 1.58 -12.20 -17.10
N LEU A 97 2.33 -13.10 -16.46
CA LEU A 97 3.33 -13.96 -17.12
C LEU A 97 2.72 -14.89 -18.17
N GLN A 98 1.55 -15.50 -17.87
CA GLN A 98 0.85 -16.37 -18.82
C GLN A 98 0.34 -15.60 -20.04
N GLN A 99 -0.21 -14.40 -19.85
CA GLN A 99 -0.64 -13.54 -20.95
C GLN A 99 0.54 -13.10 -21.81
N LEU A 100 1.65 -12.66 -21.20
CA LEU A 100 2.88 -12.30 -21.93
C LEU A 100 3.46 -13.46 -22.73
N ALA A 101 3.34 -14.69 -22.24
CA ALA A 101 3.75 -15.92 -22.92
C ALA A 101 2.76 -16.42 -23.98
N GLY A 102 1.59 -15.76 -24.15
CA GLY A 102 0.54 -16.21 -25.06
C GLY A 102 -0.32 -17.38 -24.54
N GLU A 103 -0.19 -17.74 -23.28
CA GLU A 103 -0.89 -18.86 -22.63
C GLU A 103 -2.28 -18.43 -22.11
N HIS A 104 -3.07 -17.76 -22.98
CA HIS A 104 -4.34 -17.13 -22.60
C HIS A 104 -5.38 -18.11 -22.03
N GLN A 105 -5.40 -19.36 -22.48
CA GLN A 105 -6.31 -20.38 -21.92
C GLN A 105 -5.94 -20.74 -20.48
N ALA A 106 -4.64 -20.83 -20.17
CA ALA A 106 -4.16 -21.05 -18.80
C ALA A 106 -4.44 -19.82 -17.91
N ALA A 107 -4.27 -18.60 -18.45
CA ALA A 107 -4.57 -17.36 -17.76
C ALA A 107 -6.04 -17.29 -17.30
N LEU A 108 -7.01 -17.74 -18.13
CA LEU A 108 -8.42 -17.82 -17.73
C LEU A 108 -8.64 -18.70 -16.50
N GLY A 109 -8.01 -19.88 -16.46
CA GLY A 109 -8.10 -20.77 -15.29
C GLY A 109 -7.45 -20.16 -14.03
N THR A 110 -6.33 -19.42 -14.20
CA THR A 110 -5.66 -18.73 -13.09
C THR A 110 -6.49 -17.55 -12.59
N ILE A 111 -7.21 -16.83 -13.47
CA ILE A 111 -8.17 -15.77 -13.09
C ILE A 111 -9.31 -16.35 -12.24
N ASP A 112 -9.86 -17.52 -12.62
CA ASP A 112 -10.91 -18.16 -11.83
C ASP A 112 -10.38 -18.57 -10.44
N ALA A 113 -9.16 -19.10 -10.36
CA ALA A 113 -8.50 -19.41 -9.09
C ALA A 113 -8.28 -18.18 -8.22
N LEU A 114 -7.89 -17.04 -8.81
CA LEU A 114 -7.72 -15.78 -8.11
C LEU A 114 -9.06 -15.26 -7.56
N ARG A 115 -10.12 -15.26 -8.37
CA ARG A 115 -11.46 -14.84 -7.96
C ARG A 115 -12.01 -15.66 -6.79
N ALA A 116 -11.70 -16.96 -6.75
CA ALA A 116 -12.06 -17.83 -5.64
C ALA A 116 -11.35 -17.47 -4.32
N LYS A 117 -10.27 -16.68 -4.36
CA LYS A 117 -9.57 -16.18 -3.18
C LYS A 117 -10.02 -14.79 -2.74
N GLN A 118 -10.87 -14.13 -3.51
CA GLN A 118 -11.44 -12.84 -3.12
C GLN A 118 -12.47 -13.03 -2.02
N GLU A 119 -12.53 -12.07 -1.09
CA GLU A 119 -13.48 -12.07 0.02
C GLU A 119 -14.55 -11.01 -0.17
N LYS A 120 -14.18 -9.82 -0.64
CA LYS A 120 -15.10 -8.72 -0.91
C LYS A 120 -16.04 -9.05 -2.09
N PRO A 121 -17.34 -8.80 -1.94
CA PRO A 121 -18.34 -9.12 -2.99
C PRO A 121 -18.01 -8.50 -4.35
N SER A 122 -17.61 -7.22 -4.37
CA SER A 122 -17.26 -6.53 -5.61
C SER A 122 -16.00 -7.12 -6.25
N ALA A 123 -14.96 -7.41 -5.46
CA ALA A 123 -13.72 -7.99 -5.95
C ALA A 123 -13.90 -9.39 -6.55
N LYS A 124 -14.86 -10.21 -6.05
CA LYS A 124 -15.20 -11.51 -6.66
C LYS A 124 -15.66 -11.36 -8.10
N LEU A 125 -16.30 -10.25 -8.43
CA LEU A 125 -16.85 -9.95 -9.75
C LEU A 125 -15.87 -9.21 -10.65
N THR A 126 -15.16 -8.22 -10.11
CA THR A 126 -14.37 -7.26 -10.89
C THR A 126 -12.90 -7.67 -11.07
N SER A 127 -12.34 -8.49 -10.16
CA SER A 127 -10.92 -8.86 -10.22
C SER A 127 -10.53 -9.47 -11.56
N ARG A 128 -9.50 -8.89 -12.20
CA ARG A 128 -8.96 -9.32 -13.50
C ARG A 128 -10.02 -9.43 -14.62
N MET A 129 -11.10 -8.67 -14.53
CA MET A 129 -12.18 -8.65 -15.53
C MET A 129 -11.66 -8.25 -16.91
N ILE A 130 -10.85 -7.23 -16.99
CA ILE A 130 -10.25 -6.73 -18.24
C ILE A 130 -9.26 -7.76 -18.81
N GLY A 131 -8.37 -8.31 -17.97
CA GLY A 131 -7.43 -9.36 -18.38
C GLY A 131 -8.14 -10.62 -18.90
N ARG A 132 -9.33 -10.93 -18.35
CA ARG A 132 -10.20 -12.00 -18.85
C ARG A 132 -10.71 -11.69 -20.25
N ALA A 133 -11.25 -10.49 -20.49
CA ALA A 133 -11.74 -10.07 -21.80
C ALA A 133 -10.61 -10.05 -22.86
N ILE A 134 -9.41 -9.59 -22.48
CA ILE A 134 -8.20 -9.65 -23.32
C ILE A 134 -7.92 -11.10 -23.72
N SER A 135 -7.83 -12.02 -22.75
CA SER A 135 -7.52 -13.43 -23.03
C SER A 135 -8.58 -14.10 -23.92
N GLN A 136 -9.86 -13.83 -23.70
CA GLN A 136 -10.94 -14.32 -24.54
C GLN A 136 -10.83 -13.81 -25.98
N ALA A 137 -10.54 -12.52 -26.16
CA ALA A 137 -10.36 -11.91 -27.47
C ALA A 137 -9.17 -12.52 -28.24
N VAL A 138 -8.04 -12.74 -27.58
CA VAL A 138 -6.88 -13.39 -28.23
C VAL A 138 -7.19 -14.84 -28.61
N ILE A 139 -7.89 -15.58 -27.76
CA ILE A 139 -8.30 -16.98 -28.07
C ILE A 139 -9.21 -17.02 -29.29
N GLU A 140 -10.21 -16.12 -29.39
CA GLU A 140 -11.15 -16.06 -30.50
C GLU A 140 -10.45 -15.68 -31.81
N THR A 141 -9.63 -14.63 -31.77
CA THR A 141 -9.06 -14.03 -32.99
C THR A 141 -7.69 -14.59 -33.39
N LYS A 142 -7.03 -15.33 -32.51
CA LYS A 142 -5.65 -15.80 -32.64
C LYS A 142 -4.65 -14.65 -32.87
N SER A 143 -5.02 -13.45 -32.46
CA SER A 143 -4.21 -12.23 -32.56
C SER A 143 -4.35 -11.40 -31.29
N ALA A 144 -3.29 -10.69 -30.93
CA ALA A 144 -3.25 -9.75 -29.81
C ALA A 144 -3.27 -8.28 -30.28
N SER A 145 -3.64 -8.03 -31.52
CA SER A 145 -3.72 -6.68 -32.09
C SER A 145 -4.60 -6.63 -33.34
N GLY A 146 -4.97 -5.41 -33.75
CA GLY A 146 -5.76 -5.12 -34.95
C GLY A 146 -7.26 -5.19 -34.73
N ALA A 147 -8.03 -4.73 -35.72
CA ALA A 147 -9.47 -4.48 -35.63
C ALA A 147 -10.31 -5.69 -35.18
N ALA A 148 -9.93 -6.92 -35.60
CA ALA A 148 -10.63 -8.13 -35.17
C ALA A 148 -10.48 -8.36 -33.65
N PHE A 149 -9.26 -8.23 -33.13
CA PHE A 149 -8.95 -8.33 -31.71
C PHE A 149 -9.66 -7.24 -30.90
N GLU A 150 -9.59 -5.98 -31.34
CA GLU A 150 -10.27 -4.85 -30.71
C GLU A 150 -11.78 -5.03 -30.65
N GLY A 151 -12.38 -5.53 -31.75
CA GLY A 151 -13.81 -5.85 -31.81
C GLY A 151 -14.21 -6.98 -30.85
N ALA A 152 -13.42 -8.05 -30.78
CA ALA A 152 -13.64 -9.16 -29.85
C ALA A 152 -13.45 -8.70 -28.39
N PHE A 153 -12.44 -7.91 -28.10
CA PHE A 153 -12.24 -7.32 -26.75
C PHE A 153 -13.44 -6.46 -26.34
N LYS A 154 -13.89 -5.54 -27.21
CA LYS A 154 -15.07 -4.70 -26.94
C LYS A 154 -16.30 -5.56 -26.59
N LYS A 155 -16.54 -6.63 -27.36
CA LYS A 155 -17.63 -7.58 -27.12
C LYS A 155 -17.52 -8.20 -25.71
N TYR A 156 -16.39 -8.82 -25.40
CA TYR A 156 -16.20 -9.51 -24.13
C TYR A 156 -16.18 -8.56 -22.91
N ALA A 157 -15.58 -7.38 -23.06
CA ALA A 157 -15.60 -6.36 -22.02
C ALA A 157 -17.02 -5.85 -21.75
N ALA A 158 -17.79 -5.56 -22.81
CA ALA A 158 -19.16 -5.09 -22.67
C ALA A 158 -20.08 -6.18 -22.07
N GLU A 159 -19.96 -7.43 -22.50
CA GLU A 159 -20.70 -8.56 -21.91
C GLU A 159 -20.40 -8.71 -20.41
N ALA A 160 -19.12 -8.68 -20.02
CA ALA A 160 -18.71 -8.82 -18.64
C ALA A 160 -19.19 -7.66 -17.77
N ILE A 161 -19.03 -6.41 -18.22
CA ILE A 161 -19.38 -5.20 -17.47
C ILE A 161 -20.90 -5.06 -17.33
N ASN A 162 -21.66 -5.28 -18.42
CA ASN A 162 -23.12 -5.14 -18.40
C ASN A 162 -23.83 -6.21 -17.54
N ALA A 163 -23.15 -7.30 -17.21
CA ALA A 163 -23.68 -8.34 -16.33
C ALA A 163 -23.48 -8.05 -14.83
N LEU A 164 -22.76 -6.99 -14.48
CA LEU A 164 -22.42 -6.66 -13.10
C LEU A 164 -23.60 -6.00 -12.36
N PRO A 165 -23.83 -6.31 -11.08
CA PRO A 165 -24.80 -5.62 -10.24
C PRO A 165 -24.24 -4.28 -9.77
N TRP A 166 -24.83 -3.18 -10.23
CA TRP A 166 -24.35 -1.81 -9.95
C TRP A 166 -24.23 -1.48 -8.48
N ASP A 167 -25.19 -1.87 -7.67
CA ASP A 167 -25.23 -1.67 -6.23
C ASP A 167 -24.02 -2.28 -5.49
N VAL A 168 -23.42 -3.32 -6.06
CA VAL A 168 -22.24 -3.99 -5.49
C VAL A 168 -20.92 -3.39 -6.03
N VAL A 169 -20.86 -3.05 -7.33
CA VAL A 169 -19.59 -2.80 -8.02
C VAL A 169 -19.33 -1.34 -8.38
N GLN A 170 -20.22 -0.41 -8.03
CA GLN A 170 -20.16 0.97 -8.54
C GLN A 170 -18.82 1.65 -8.22
N ASP A 171 -18.25 1.46 -7.02
CA ASP A 171 -17.00 2.09 -6.62
C ASP A 171 -15.82 1.52 -7.43
N ASP A 172 -15.75 0.20 -7.61
CA ASP A 172 -14.72 -0.47 -8.42
C ASP A 172 -14.81 -0.07 -9.91
N ILE A 173 -16.02 0.09 -10.43
CA ILE A 173 -16.24 0.49 -11.82
C ILE A 173 -15.88 1.96 -12.03
N LYS A 174 -16.27 2.85 -11.11
CA LYS A 174 -15.86 4.26 -11.15
C LYS A 174 -14.35 4.41 -11.07
N GLY A 175 -13.68 3.73 -10.13
CA GLY A 175 -12.23 3.72 -10.02
C GLY A 175 -11.54 3.15 -11.26
N THR A 176 -12.08 2.07 -11.85
CA THR A 176 -11.57 1.51 -13.12
C THR A 176 -11.72 2.52 -14.27
N TYR A 177 -12.85 3.22 -14.34
CA TYR A 177 -13.08 4.26 -15.35
C TYR A 177 -12.09 5.41 -15.22
N ALA A 178 -11.89 5.92 -14.00
CA ALA A 178 -10.92 6.98 -13.71
C ALA A 178 -9.49 6.57 -14.11
N GLY A 179 -9.06 5.39 -13.67
CA GLY A 179 -7.76 4.83 -14.05
C GLY A 179 -7.59 4.72 -15.57
N THR A 180 -8.60 4.21 -16.29
CA THR A 180 -8.57 4.08 -17.74
C THR A 180 -8.42 5.43 -18.45
N ARG A 181 -9.00 6.50 -17.91
CA ARG A 181 -8.93 7.86 -18.50
C ARG A 181 -7.55 8.50 -18.41
N VAL A 182 -6.77 8.17 -17.39
CA VAL A 182 -5.45 8.79 -17.15
C VAL A 182 -4.27 7.87 -17.45
N TYR A 183 -4.43 6.56 -17.27
CA TYR A 183 -3.34 5.60 -17.42
C TYR A 183 -2.88 5.54 -18.87
N SER A 184 -1.60 5.83 -19.10
CA SER A 184 -0.99 5.90 -20.42
C SER A 184 0.41 5.26 -20.40
N ARG A 185 0.99 5.05 -21.59
CA ARG A 185 2.38 4.60 -21.69
C ARG A 185 3.33 5.50 -20.88
N SER A 186 3.17 6.82 -20.98
CA SER A 186 4.03 7.76 -20.26
C SER A 186 3.89 7.61 -18.75
N ILE A 187 2.67 7.41 -18.22
CA ILE A 187 2.43 7.17 -16.79
C ILE A 187 3.03 5.83 -16.35
N ALA A 188 2.81 4.77 -17.11
CA ALA A 188 3.37 3.45 -16.82
C ALA A 188 4.91 3.48 -16.72
N VAL A 189 5.57 4.13 -17.68
CA VAL A 189 7.04 4.27 -17.69
C VAL A 189 7.52 5.23 -16.61
N ALA A 190 6.80 6.31 -16.33
CA ALA A 190 7.12 7.22 -15.23
C ALA A 190 7.07 6.51 -13.87
N GLY A 191 6.05 5.66 -13.64
CA GLY A 191 5.98 4.81 -12.44
C GLY A 191 7.21 3.90 -12.29
N VAL A 192 7.65 3.26 -13.38
CA VAL A 192 8.89 2.46 -13.35
C VAL A 192 10.11 3.30 -12.98
N LYS A 193 10.23 4.51 -13.55
CA LYS A 193 11.34 5.44 -13.24
C LYS A 193 11.34 5.87 -11.77
N THR A 194 10.16 6.09 -11.21
CA THR A 194 9.98 6.54 -9.84
C THR A 194 10.20 5.41 -8.83
N ASP A 195 9.67 4.24 -9.09
CA ASP A 195 9.60 3.17 -8.08
C ASP A 195 10.69 2.11 -8.23
N LEU A 196 11.11 1.77 -9.47
CA LEU A 196 11.98 0.63 -9.74
C LEU A 196 13.41 1.02 -10.16
N ASP A 197 13.57 2.09 -10.92
CA ASP A 197 14.91 2.53 -11.36
C ASP A 197 15.85 2.85 -10.18
N PRO A 198 15.42 3.45 -9.06
CA PRO A 198 16.29 3.68 -7.91
C PRO A 198 16.90 2.39 -7.35
N SER A 199 16.14 1.31 -7.25
CA SER A 199 16.63 0.00 -6.79
C SER A 199 17.66 -0.57 -7.76
N VAL A 200 17.40 -0.50 -9.07
CA VAL A 200 18.35 -0.96 -10.10
C VAL A 200 19.62 -0.11 -10.11
N GLN A 201 19.52 1.21 -10.00
CA GLN A 201 20.68 2.11 -9.94
C GLN A 201 21.58 1.83 -8.72
N LYS A 202 21.01 1.43 -7.61
CA LYS A 202 21.74 1.19 -6.36
C LYS A 202 22.27 -0.23 -6.20
N SER A 203 21.45 -1.24 -6.57
CA SER A 203 21.76 -2.66 -6.35
C SER A 203 22.07 -3.44 -7.64
N GLY A 204 21.75 -2.88 -8.81
CA GLY A 204 21.82 -3.58 -10.10
C GLY A 204 20.69 -4.59 -10.33
N ALA A 205 19.68 -4.63 -9.47
CA ALA A 205 18.66 -5.68 -9.52
C ALA A 205 17.34 -5.21 -8.91
N LEU A 206 16.26 -5.95 -9.20
CA LEU A 206 14.94 -5.85 -8.59
C LEU A 206 14.71 -7.01 -7.62
N ASP A 207 13.90 -6.80 -6.60
CA ASP A 207 13.39 -7.87 -5.74
C ASP A 207 12.12 -8.55 -6.32
N ASN A 208 11.47 -9.41 -5.53
CA ASN A 208 10.28 -10.15 -5.97
C ASN A 208 9.11 -9.22 -6.36
N GLN A 209 8.79 -8.27 -5.50
CA GLN A 209 7.62 -7.40 -5.70
C GLN A 209 7.86 -6.43 -6.85
N GLU A 210 9.04 -5.82 -6.88
CA GLU A 210 9.49 -4.95 -7.95
C GLU A 210 9.48 -5.68 -9.31
N ALA A 211 9.95 -6.94 -9.35
CA ALA A 211 9.92 -7.74 -10.57
C ALA A 211 8.49 -8.08 -11.01
N TRP A 212 7.58 -8.41 -10.08
CA TRP A 212 6.17 -8.64 -10.42
C TRP A 212 5.48 -7.36 -10.91
N GLN A 213 5.80 -6.22 -10.31
CA GLN A 213 5.33 -4.91 -10.78
C GLN A 213 5.81 -4.64 -12.21
N LEU A 214 7.09 -4.88 -12.51
CA LEU A 214 7.63 -4.71 -13.86
C LEU A 214 6.94 -5.63 -14.88
N ILE A 215 6.65 -6.89 -14.52
CA ILE A 215 5.88 -7.84 -15.34
C ILE A 215 4.46 -7.31 -15.59
N ALA A 216 3.78 -6.81 -14.57
CA ALA A 216 2.43 -6.26 -14.70
C ALA A 216 2.41 -5.03 -15.64
N ILE A 217 3.36 -4.10 -15.45
CA ILE A 217 3.49 -2.92 -16.32
C ILE A 217 3.79 -3.34 -17.77
N ARG A 218 4.67 -4.33 -18.00
CA ARG A 218 4.90 -4.86 -19.35
C ARG A 218 3.63 -5.44 -19.96
N ASN A 219 2.83 -6.14 -19.17
CA ASN A 219 1.54 -6.68 -19.61
C ASN A 219 0.56 -5.54 -19.99
N ASP A 220 0.49 -4.49 -19.20
CA ASP A 220 -0.34 -3.32 -19.45
C ASP A 220 0.08 -2.57 -20.73
N LEU A 221 1.38 -2.34 -20.91
CA LEU A 221 1.93 -1.72 -22.12
C LEU A 221 1.57 -2.50 -23.39
N ARG A 222 1.51 -3.82 -23.29
CA ARG A 222 1.24 -4.70 -24.42
C ARG A 222 -0.24 -4.84 -24.74
N PHE A 223 -1.10 -4.98 -23.72
CA PHE A 223 -2.49 -5.39 -23.90
C PHE A 223 -3.51 -4.35 -23.46
N PHE A 224 -3.30 -3.72 -22.28
CA PHE A 224 -4.29 -2.81 -21.72
C PHE A 224 -4.27 -1.44 -22.39
N ILE A 225 -3.11 -0.80 -22.45
CA ILE A 225 -2.97 0.58 -22.97
C ILE A 225 -3.47 0.71 -24.42
N PRO A 226 -3.21 -0.23 -25.35
CA PRO A 226 -3.79 -0.13 -26.69
C PRO A 226 -5.31 -0.19 -26.74
N LEU A 227 -5.96 -0.67 -25.68
CA LEU A 227 -7.42 -0.88 -25.60
C LEU A 227 -8.12 0.17 -24.70
N GLU A 228 -7.38 1.12 -24.11
CA GLU A 228 -7.91 2.08 -23.14
C GLU A 228 -9.13 2.84 -23.65
N GLY A 229 -9.09 3.37 -24.88
CA GLY A 229 -10.21 4.13 -25.44
C GLY A 229 -11.47 3.29 -25.70
N ILE A 230 -11.31 2.00 -26.00
CA ILE A 230 -12.43 1.06 -26.16
C ILE A 230 -13.06 0.79 -24.78
N LEU A 231 -12.22 0.53 -23.78
CA LEU A 231 -12.66 0.25 -22.42
C LEU A 231 -13.33 1.47 -21.79
N GLU A 232 -12.74 2.68 -21.95
CA GLU A 232 -13.34 3.95 -21.52
C GLU A 232 -14.76 4.09 -22.05
N GLY A 233 -14.97 3.84 -23.35
CA GLY A 233 -16.28 3.90 -23.98
C GLY A 233 -17.30 2.91 -23.38
N VAL A 234 -16.89 1.68 -23.07
CA VAL A 234 -17.75 0.66 -22.46
C VAL A 234 -18.11 1.04 -21.02
N LEU A 235 -17.12 1.44 -20.22
CA LEU A 235 -17.34 1.85 -18.82
C LEU A 235 -18.23 3.09 -18.73
N LYS A 236 -17.98 4.10 -19.56
CA LYS A 236 -18.80 5.32 -19.61
C LYS A 236 -20.25 5.01 -19.93
N GLN A 237 -20.50 4.12 -20.89
CA GLN A 237 -21.86 3.71 -21.25
C GLN A 237 -22.54 2.98 -20.09
N TYR A 238 -21.86 2.10 -19.39
CA TYR A 238 -22.38 1.37 -18.24
C TYR A 238 -22.72 2.32 -17.08
N ILE A 239 -21.78 3.23 -16.71
CA ILE A 239 -22.00 4.23 -15.65
C ILE A 239 -23.20 5.13 -16.01
N ALA A 240 -23.30 5.60 -17.25
CA ALA A 240 -24.41 6.45 -17.69
C ALA A 240 -25.79 5.77 -17.62
N ALA A 241 -25.83 4.43 -17.74
CA ALA A 241 -27.04 3.65 -17.59
C ALA A 241 -27.47 3.41 -16.12
N HIS A 242 -26.56 3.65 -15.17
CA HIS A 242 -26.74 3.38 -13.75
C HIS A 242 -26.46 4.65 -12.94
N LYS A 243 -27.53 5.35 -12.52
CA LYS A 243 -27.44 6.67 -11.84
C LYS A 243 -27.81 6.62 -10.35
N VAL A 244 -28.11 5.44 -9.82
CA VAL A 244 -28.47 5.31 -8.40
C VAL A 244 -27.19 5.21 -7.59
N GLU A 245 -26.89 6.26 -6.83
CA GLU A 245 -25.76 6.25 -5.90
C GLU A 245 -26.09 5.49 -4.62
N LYS A 246 -25.05 4.94 -3.98
CA LYS A 246 -25.18 4.36 -2.64
C LYS A 246 -25.63 5.43 -1.65
N PRO A 247 -26.45 5.07 -0.64
CA PRO A 247 -26.89 6.04 0.37
C PRO A 247 -25.71 6.56 1.21
N GLU A 248 -25.75 7.84 1.51
CA GLU A 248 -24.85 8.45 2.48
C GLU A 248 -25.46 8.29 3.90
N ILE A 249 -24.78 7.50 4.75
CA ILE A 249 -25.29 7.19 6.10
C ILE A 249 -24.57 7.95 7.22
N TRP A 250 -23.40 8.56 6.96
CA TRP A 250 -22.54 9.13 7.99
C TRP A 250 -22.99 10.50 8.42
N ALA A 251 -23.48 11.34 7.53
CA ALA A 251 -23.98 12.68 7.84
C ALA A 251 -25.07 12.66 8.93
N ALA A 252 -25.96 11.64 8.89
CA ALA A 252 -27.00 11.47 9.89
C ALA A 252 -26.48 10.94 11.25
N ARG A 253 -25.27 10.42 11.29
CA ARG A 253 -24.60 9.87 12.49
C ARG A 253 -23.60 10.82 13.09
N GLU A 254 -23.32 11.94 12.44
CA GLU A 254 -22.41 12.95 12.96
C GLU A 254 -23.01 13.65 14.16
N VAL A 255 -22.26 13.68 15.29
CA VAL A 255 -22.64 14.34 16.52
C VAL A 255 -21.74 15.55 16.72
N THR A 256 -22.34 16.73 16.85
CA THR A 256 -21.62 17.95 17.24
C THR A 256 -21.93 18.28 18.70
N LEU A 257 -20.89 18.39 19.51
CA LEU A 257 -21.01 18.90 20.86
C LEU A 257 -21.03 20.43 20.85
N THR A 258 -21.72 21.02 21.80
CA THR A 258 -21.88 22.48 21.90
C THR A 258 -21.25 23.03 23.17
N ARG A 259 -20.82 24.30 23.19
CA ARG A 259 -20.12 24.91 24.31
C ARG A 259 -21.00 25.12 25.56
N ASP A 260 -22.32 25.05 25.44
CA ASP A 260 -23.27 25.11 26.54
C ASP A 260 -23.44 23.78 27.30
N GLN A 261 -22.93 22.68 26.72
CA GLN A 261 -22.86 21.39 27.42
C GLN A 261 -21.74 21.43 28.48
N LYS A 262 -21.92 20.64 29.53
CA LYS A 262 -20.87 20.45 30.55
C LYS A 262 -19.81 19.48 30.00
N LEU A 263 -18.79 20.04 29.34
CA LEU A 263 -17.73 19.27 28.72
C LEU A 263 -16.42 19.38 29.51
N THR A 264 -15.69 18.28 29.57
CA THR A 264 -14.31 18.25 30.10
C THR A 264 -13.32 18.41 28.91
N PRO A 265 -12.27 19.23 29.03
CA PRO A 265 -11.23 19.30 28.02
C PRO A 265 -10.56 17.93 27.77
N VAL A 266 -10.37 17.57 26.52
CA VAL A 266 -9.79 16.29 26.08
C VAL A 266 -8.58 16.53 25.21
N LEU A 267 -7.42 16.00 25.59
CA LEU A 267 -6.21 16.06 24.77
C LEU A 267 -6.25 14.97 23.69
N VAL A 268 -6.13 15.41 22.45
CA VAL A 268 -6.16 14.57 21.24
C VAL A 268 -4.84 14.74 20.54
N ALA A 269 -4.00 13.71 20.52
CA ALA A 269 -2.74 13.76 19.80
C ALA A 269 -2.89 13.22 18.37
N ILE A 270 -2.26 13.91 17.44
CA ILE A 270 -2.07 13.44 16.06
C ILE A 270 -0.61 13.05 15.92
N TRP A 271 -0.38 11.75 15.93
CA TRP A 271 0.94 11.16 15.73
C TRP A 271 1.12 10.83 14.26
N ASP A 272 1.67 11.80 13.52
CA ASP A 272 1.63 11.84 12.04
C ASP A 272 2.71 12.78 11.49
N SER A 273 2.68 13.09 10.20
CA SER A 273 3.62 13.97 9.47
C SER A 273 3.63 15.45 9.92
N GLY A 274 2.75 15.83 10.82
CA GLY A 274 2.64 17.18 11.37
C GLY A 274 1.33 17.88 11.03
N ILE A 275 1.11 19.05 11.64
CA ILE A 275 -0.16 19.78 11.56
C ILE A 275 0.11 21.25 11.23
N ASP A 276 -0.70 21.83 10.35
CA ASP A 276 -0.83 23.28 10.23
C ASP A 276 -1.62 23.83 11.42
N VAL A 277 -0.91 24.13 12.51
CA VAL A 277 -1.50 24.57 13.77
C VAL A 277 -2.26 25.91 13.65
N SER A 278 -1.99 26.72 12.61
CA SER A 278 -2.67 27.98 12.38
C SER A 278 -4.17 27.85 12.11
N LEU A 279 -4.60 26.64 11.71
CA LEU A 279 -6.00 26.32 11.42
C LEU A 279 -6.84 26.06 12.70
N TYR A 280 -6.19 25.84 13.84
CA TYR A 280 -6.85 25.37 15.06
C TYR A 280 -6.58 26.24 16.29
N PRO A 281 -6.58 27.58 16.20
CA PRO A 281 -6.13 28.46 17.31
C PRO A 281 -6.91 28.25 18.61
N ASP A 282 -8.21 27.94 18.53
CA ASP A 282 -9.08 27.69 19.68
C ASP A 282 -9.01 26.25 20.25
N LEU A 283 -8.46 25.32 19.48
CA LEU A 283 -8.39 23.88 19.81
C LEU A 283 -6.97 23.40 20.08
N LEU A 284 -5.97 24.25 19.88
CA LEU A 284 -4.58 23.86 20.08
C LEU A 284 -4.25 23.78 21.57
N PHE A 285 -3.62 22.67 21.97
CA PHE A 285 -3.08 22.54 23.32
C PHE A 285 -1.88 23.46 23.49
N THR A 286 -1.87 24.21 24.62
CA THR A 286 -0.71 24.99 25.04
C THR A 286 -0.15 24.39 26.32
N ASP A 287 0.97 23.70 26.20
CA ASP A 287 1.64 23.05 27.32
C ASP A 287 2.24 24.10 28.26
N PRO A 288 1.85 24.12 29.54
CA PRO A 288 2.44 25.02 30.55
C PRO A 288 3.92 24.72 30.82
N HIS A 289 4.40 23.54 30.40
CA HIS A 289 5.80 23.11 30.48
C HIS A 289 6.33 22.75 29.08
N PRO A 290 6.76 23.76 28.28
CA PRO A 290 7.16 23.55 26.89
C PRO A 290 8.25 22.48 26.74
N THR A 291 8.14 21.69 25.67
CA THR A 291 9.17 20.74 25.26
C THR A 291 10.30 21.45 24.50
N VAL A 292 11.30 20.68 24.06
CA VAL A 292 12.33 21.18 23.14
C VAL A 292 11.75 21.63 21.79
N SER A 293 10.57 21.10 21.40
CA SER A 293 9.85 21.48 20.19
C SER A 293 8.98 22.71 20.37
N GLY A 294 8.62 23.09 21.61
CA GLY A 294 7.74 24.23 21.94
C GLY A 294 6.53 23.84 22.77
N THR A 295 5.42 24.57 22.61
CA THR A 295 4.25 24.49 23.50
C THR A 295 3.14 23.56 23.04
N HIS A 296 3.21 22.98 21.84
CA HIS A 296 2.07 22.26 21.26
C HIS A 296 2.25 20.74 21.17
N GLY A 297 3.34 20.21 21.74
CA GLY A 297 3.65 18.78 21.70
C GLY A 297 5.12 18.48 21.48
N LEU A 298 5.39 17.48 20.66
CA LEU A 298 6.73 17.07 20.23
C LEU A 298 6.81 16.99 18.71
N ALA A 299 7.97 17.29 18.16
CA ALA A 299 8.28 17.14 16.74
C ALA A 299 9.73 16.69 16.57
N PHE A 300 9.96 15.72 15.68
CA PHE A 300 11.28 15.22 15.30
C PHE A 300 11.48 15.35 13.79
N ASP A 301 12.75 15.41 13.36
CA ASP A 301 13.10 15.38 11.95
C ASP A 301 13.35 13.94 11.46
N ASP A 302 13.79 13.77 10.20
CA ASP A 302 14.05 12.48 9.55
C ASP A 302 15.21 11.67 10.18
N ARG A 303 15.99 12.30 11.06
CA ARG A 303 17.08 11.65 11.81
C ARG A 303 16.78 11.46 13.30
N GLY A 304 15.54 11.80 13.71
CA GLY A 304 15.14 11.74 15.11
C GLY A 304 15.65 12.92 15.94
N SER A 305 16.12 14.01 15.33
CA SER A 305 16.48 15.20 16.09
C SER A 305 15.26 16.06 16.40
N PRO A 306 15.16 16.68 17.59
CA PRO A 306 14.06 17.57 17.91
C PRO A 306 13.93 18.72 16.92
N SER A 307 12.69 18.98 16.49
CA SER A 307 12.32 20.05 15.57
C SER A 307 11.38 21.05 16.24
N THR A 308 11.45 22.31 15.84
CA THR A 308 10.55 23.38 16.29
C THR A 308 9.43 23.70 15.31
N THR A 309 9.36 22.99 14.16
CA THR A 309 8.29 23.15 13.17
C THR A 309 7.23 22.07 13.39
N TRP A 310 5.95 22.49 13.45
CA TRP A 310 4.81 21.60 13.69
C TRP A 310 4.29 20.92 12.42
N LEU A 311 4.62 21.46 11.28
CA LEU A 311 4.30 20.92 9.96
C LEU A 311 5.61 20.60 9.25
N TYR A 312 5.63 19.58 8.40
CA TYR A 312 6.80 19.21 7.62
C TYR A 312 7.27 20.39 6.77
N PRO A 313 8.56 20.78 6.81
CA PRO A 313 9.03 21.93 6.06
C PRO A 313 9.18 21.59 4.58
N LEU A 314 8.43 22.29 3.72
CA LEU A 314 8.58 22.19 2.27
C LEU A 314 9.76 23.04 1.77
N SER A 315 10.46 22.55 0.75
CA SER A 315 11.41 23.35 -0.01
C SER A 315 10.70 24.51 -0.74
N ALA A 316 11.45 25.51 -1.19
CA ALA A 316 10.87 26.63 -1.95
C ALA A 316 10.18 26.16 -3.25
N GLU A 317 10.70 25.12 -3.90
CA GLU A 317 10.10 24.51 -5.08
C GLU A 317 8.77 23.82 -4.75
N GLN A 318 8.76 23.00 -3.71
CA GLN A 318 7.55 22.32 -3.22
C GLN A 318 6.48 23.31 -2.79
N GLN A 319 6.84 24.39 -2.08
CA GLN A 319 5.90 25.45 -1.70
C GLN A 319 5.26 26.12 -2.91
N LYS A 320 6.04 26.37 -3.95
CA LYS A 320 5.53 26.96 -5.20
C LYS A 320 4.59 26.00 -5.95
N ALA A 321 4.88 24.70 -5.90
CA ALA A 321 4.08 23.68 -6.58
C ALA A 321 2.79 23.33 -5.84
N TYR A 322 2.75 23.50 -4.52
CA TYR A 322 1.65 23.04 -3.66
C TYR A 322 0.23 23.46 -4.10
N PRO A 323 -0.04 24.70 -4.53
CA PRO A 323 -1.40 25.07 -5.02
C PRO A 323 -1.84 24.24 -6.23
N GLY A 324 -0.95 24.00 -7.19
CA GLY A 324 -1.23 23.18 -8.37
C GLY A 324 -1.48 21.71 -8.01
N PHE A 325 -0.69 21.16 -7.12
CA PHE A 325 -0.86 19.81 -6.57
C PHE A 325 -2.24 19.62 -5.91
N ARG A 326 -2.69 20.59 -5.12
CA ARG A 326 -4.01 20.53 -4.48
C ARG A 326 -5.14 20.43 -5.52
N ASP A 327 -5.04 21.21 -6.59
CA ASP A 327 -6.04 21.21 -7.67
C ASP A 327 -5.96 19.90 -8.49
N GLU A 328 -4.77 19.32 -8.64
CA GLU A 328 -4.57 18.01 -9.27
C GLU A 328 -5.19 16.86 -8.46
N ILE A 329 -4.92 16.78 -7.16
CA ILE A 329 -5.55 15.77 -6.30
C ILE A 329 -7.07 15.87 -6.40
N LYS A 330 -7.64 17.08 -6.37
CA LYS A 330 -9.07 17.26 -6.56
C LYS A 330 -9.53 16.66 -7.89
N GLY A 331 -8.84 16.96 -8.97
CA GLY A 331 -9.16 16.43 -10.29
C GLY A 331 -9.04 14.91 -10.38
N ILE A 332 -8.05 14.30 -9.73
CA ILE A 332 -7.89 12.83 -9.64
C ILE A 332 -9.09 12.23 -8.90
N LEU A 333 -9.45 12.78 -7.75
CA LEU A 333 -10.58 12.30 -6.96
C LEU A 333 -11.93 12.47 -7.69
N ASP A 334 -12.11 13.59 -8.40
CA ASP A 334 -13.29 13.81 -9.23
C ASP A 334 -13.39 12.75 -10.35
N LEU A 335 -12.24 12.39 -10.98
CA LEU A 335 -12.20 11.30 -11.95
C LEU A 335 -12.60 9.96 -11.32
N GLU A 336 -12.04 9.63 -10.15
CA GLU A 336 -12.32 8.39 -9.41
C GLU A 336 -13.80 8.25 -9.07
N ASN A 337 -14.46 9.38 -8.81
CA ASN A 337 -15.89 9.41 -8.50
C ASN A 337 -16.80 9.57 -9.73
N GLY A 338 -16.22 9.64 -10.91
CA GLY A 338 -16.98 9.85 -12.14
C GLY A 338 -17.60 11.24 -12.23
N VAL A 339 -17.04 12.22 -11.52
CA VAL A 339 -17.47 13.63 -11.57
C VAL A 339 -16.77 14.32 -12.72
N ASP A 340 -17.56 14.84 -13.67
CA ASP A 340 -17.05 15.67 -14.76
C ASP A 340 -16.84 17.10 -14.21
N SER A 341 -15.63 17.41 -13.72
CA SER A 341 -15.22 18.73 -13.26
C SER A 341 -14.15 19.35 -14.17
N ALA A 342 -13.94 20.66 -14.04
CA ALA A 342 -12.86 21.34 -14.74
C ALA A 342 -11.48 20.83 -14.32
N GLU A 343 -11.31 20.48 -13.05
CA GLU A 343 -10.10 19.89 -12.48
C GLU A 343 -9.84 18.48 -13.04
N ALA A 344 -10.88 17.64 -13.14
CA ALA A 344 -10.80 16.31 -13.77
C ALA A 344 -10.33 16.41 -15.23
N ASP A 345 -10.90 17.34 -16.00
CA ASP A 345 -10.50 17.58 -17.39
C ASP A 345 -9.07 18.10 -17.51
N GLN A 346 -8.64 18.96 -16.59
CA GLN A 346 -7.27 19.48 -16.57
C GLN A 346 -6.26 18.38 -16.28
N VAL A 347 -6.51 17.54 -15.28
CA VAL A 347 -5.67 16.39 -14.94
C VAL A 347 -5.55 15.44 -16.13
N GLN A 348 -6.65 15.05 -16.74
CA GLN A 348 -6.64 14.15 -17.89
C GLN A 348 -5.82 14.73 -19.06
N LYS A 349 -6.03 16.00 -19.39
CA LYS A 349 -5.27 16.67 -20.45
C LYS A 349 -3.79 16.77 -20.10
N LYS A 350 -3.46 17.18 -18.87
CA LYS A 350 -2.08 17.31 -18.40
C LYS A 350 -1.34 15.98 -18.52
N PHE A 351 -1.86 14.91 -17.93
CA PHE A 351 -1.20 13.61 -17.91
C PHE A 351 -1.00 13.01 -19.31
N LYS A 352 -1.95 13.23 -20.23
CA LYS A 352 -1.82 12.77 -21.63
C LYS A 352 -0.76 13.53 -22.43
N THR A 353 -0.35 14.73 -22.00
CA THR A 353 0.62 15.55 -22.74
C THR A 353 2.03 15.50 -22.19
N LEU A 354 2.22 15.04 -20.94
CA LEU A 354 3.53 14.96 -20.30
C LEU A 354 4.31 13.74 -20.76
N SER A 355 5.62 13.93 -20.93
CA SER A 355 6.54 12.81 -21.13
C SER A 355 6.72 12.00 -19.85
N ALA A 356 7.24 10.77 -19.95
CA ALA A 356 7.54 9.95 -18.78
C ALA A 356 8.52 10.64 -17.80
N ASP A 357 9.50 11.41 -18.30
CA ASP A 357 10.42 12.15 -17.44
C ASP A 357 9.73 13.30 -16.68
N GLN A 358 8.82 14.01 -17.33
CA GLN A 358 8.03 15.07 -16.68
C GLN A 358 7.07 14.48 -15.63
N LEU A 359 6.44 13.36 -15.93
CA LEU A 359 5.58 12.64 -14.99
C LEU A 359 6.37 12.07 -13.82
N HIS A 360 7.56 11.52 -14.06
CA HIS A 360 8.45 11.08 -12.98
C HIS A 360 8.78 12.23 -12.02
N GLN A 361 9.17 13.39 -12.54
CA GLN A 361 9.43 14.58 -11.70
C GLN A 361 8.19 15.02 -10.92
N LEU A 362 7.02 14.94 -11.54
CA LEU A 362 5.75 15.24 -10.89
C LEU A 362 5.47 14.25 -9.76
N PHE A 363 5.60 12.95 -9.99
CA PHE A 363 5.37 11.91 -8.98
C PHE A 363 6.32 12.02 -7.79
N GLU A 364 7.60 12.33 -8.03
CA GLU A 364 8.56 12.61 -6.96
C GLU A 364 8.11 13.79 -6.08
N LEU A 365 7.57 14.83 -6.70
CA LEU A 365 7.03 15.98 -5.97
C LEU A 365 5.75 15.61 -5.20
N GLU A 366 4.84 14.87 -5.82
CA GLU A 366 3.54 14.49 -5.24
C GLU A 366 3.68 13.59 -4.01
N LYS A 367 4.68 12.70 -3.96
CA LYS A 367 5.00 11.92 -2.77
C LYS A 367 5.18 12.80 -1.53
N TRP A 368 6.02 13.84 -1.65
CA TRP A 368 6.31 14.75 -0.55
C TRP A 368 5.13 15.63 -0.18
N LEU A 369 4.36 16.08 -1.18
CA LEU A 369 3.18 16.91 -0.94
C LEU A 369 2.04 16.11 -0.31
N SER A 370 1.87 14.85 -0.68
CA SER A 370 0.92 13.92 -0.03
C SER A 370 1.26 13.70 1.45
N PHE A 371 2.53 13.48 1.74
CA PHE A 371 3.02 13.39 3.13
C PHE A 371 2.78 14.68 3.91
N TYR A 372 3.06 15.84 3.29
CA TYR A 372 2.87 17.16 3.90
C TYR A 372 1.42 17.46 4.31
N ILE A 373 0.43 17.03 3.53
CA ILE A 373 -0.99 17.33 3.82
C ILE A 373 -1.60 16.39 4.85
N HIS A 374 -1.05 15.19 5.03
CA HIS A 374 -1.69 14.05 5.65
C HIS A 374 -2.11 14.31 7.12
N GLY A 375 -1.18 14.69 7.99
CA GLY A 375 -1.47 14.91 9.40
C GLY A 375 -2.43 16.09 9.66
N THR A 376 -2.38 17.14 8.83
CA THR A 376 -3.35 18.25 8.91
C THR A 376 -4.76 17.77 8.57
N HIS A 377 -4.90 16.91 7.57
CA HIS A 377 -6.19 16.35 7.18
C HIS A 377 -6.76 15.47 8.31
N CYS A 378 -5.95 14.58 8.88
CA CYS A 378 -6.31 13.75 10.03
C CYS A 378 -6.73 14.60 11.23
N ALA A 379 -6.01 15.69 11.53
CA ALA A 379 -6.33 16.59 12.64
C ALA A 379 -7.73 17.21 12.51
N GLY A 380 -8.10 17.66 11.31
CA GLY A 380 -9.41 18.27 11.10
C GLY A 380 -10.57 17.30 11.33
N ILE A 381 -10.41 16.03 10.96
CA ILE A 381 -11.39 14.98 11.23
C ILE A 381 -11.46 14.71 12.73
N ALA A 382 -10.32 14.53 13.38
CA ALA A 382 -10.23 14.14 14.79
C ALA A 382 -10.90 15.14 15.76
N VAL A 383 -10.93 16.43 15.44
CA VAL A 383 -11.52 17.45 16.32
C VAL A 383 -12.87 17.99 15.84
N ARG A 384 -13.38 17.52 14.71
CA ARG A 384 -14.62 18.01 14.09
C ARG A 384 -15.80 17.94 15.08
N GLY A 385 -16.49 19.08 15.27
CA GLY A 385 -17.67 19.16 16.14
C GLY A 385 -17.41 18.88 17.62
N ASN A 386 -16.16 19.05 18.13
CA ASN A 386 -15.82 18.89 19.53
C ASN A 386 -15.10 20.14 20.08
N PRO A 387 -15.81 21.10 20.69
CA PRO A 387 -15.22 22.32 21.24
C PRO A 387 -14.34 22.07 22.47
N ALA A 388 -14.42 20.89 23.09
CA ALA A 388 -13.60 20.50 24.23
C ALA A 388 -12.26 19.85 23.82
N ALA A 389 -12.08 19.47 22.55
CA ALA A 389 -10.83 18.91 22.08
C ALA A 389 -9.66 19.90 22.21
N ARG A 390 -8.49 19.40 22.54
CA ARG A 390 -7.23 20.14 22.59
C ARG A 390 -6.20 19.33 21.81
N LEU A 391 -5.83 19.82 20.62
CA LEU A 391 -4.87 19.18 19.71
C LEU A 391 -3.45 19.22 20.27
N VAL A 392 -2.84 18.06 20.32
CA VAL A 392 -1.43 17.85 20.62
C VAL A 392 -0.74 17.39 19.33
N VAL A 393 0.35 18.05 18.96
CA VAL A 393 1.17 17.66 17.81
C VAL A 393 2.17 16.60 18.27
N ALA A 394 2.20 15.48 17.57
CA ALA A 394 3.21 14.45 17.72
C ALA A 394 3.78 14.15 16.33
N ARG A 395 4.66 15.04 15.85
CA ARG A 395 5.24 14.91 14.51
C ARG A 395 6.47 14.01 14.53
N PHE A 396 6.44 13.02 13.68
CA PHE A 396 7.60 12.17 13.40
C PHE A 396 7.73 11.94 11.88
N ASN A 397 8.87 11.49 11.43
CA ASN A 397 9.16 11.42 10.02
C ASN A 397 9.74 10.05 9.61
N ASP A 398 9.29 8.94 10.21
CA ASP A 398 9.61 7.59 9.76
C ASP A 398 8.80 7.16 8.53
N GLN A 399 7.65 7.80 8.30
CA GLN A 399 6.80 7.61 7.11
C GLN A 399 7.22 8.50 5.93
N LEU A 400 8.51 8.82 5.83
CA LEU A 400 9.01 9.59 4.69
C LEU A 400 8.81 8.80 3.38
N PRO A 401 8.39 9.46 2.31
CA PRO A 401 8.24 8.81 1.01
C PRO A 401 9.50 8.11 0.52
N ASP A 402 10.67 8.69 0.83
CA ASP A 402 11.98 8.12 0.55
C ASP A 402 12.97 8.55 1.64
N LEU A 403 13.77 7.60 2.15
CA LEU A 403 14.85 7.93 3.06
C LEU A 403 16.04 8.51 2.28
N PRO A 404 16.59 9.65 2.69
CA PRO A 404 17.74 10.25 2.02
C PRO A 404 19.09 9.57 2.36
N PHE A 405 19.06 8.51 3.17
CA PHE A 405 20.22 7.74 3.63
C PHE A 405 19.86 6.27 3.83
N PRO A 406 20.82 5.34 3.78
CA PRO A 406 20.58 3.95 4.15
C PRO A 406 20.16 3.84 5.62
N PRO A 407 19.06 3.12 5.94
CA PRO A 407 18.66 2.90 7.33
C PRO A 407 19.73 2.05 8.05
N THR A 408 20.06 2.42 9.28
CA THR A 408 21.02 1.73 10.15
C THR A 408 20.39 1.34 11.48
N ASP A 409 21.04 0.44 12.23
CA ASP A 409 20.60 0.07 13.58
C ASP A 409 20.54 1.31 14.49
N GLU A 410 21.52 2.25 14.37
CA GLU A 410 21.54 3.49 15.13
C GLU A 410 20.34 4.37 14.82
N TRP A 411 19.94 4.46 13.54
CA TRP A 411 18.75 5.20 13.14
C TRP A 411 17.48 4.55 13.71
N ALA A 412 17.35 3.23 13.62
CA ALA A 412 16.20 2.52 14.18
C ALA A 412 16.11 2.69 15.71
N HIS A 413 17.23 2.66 16.42
CA HIS A 413 17.28 2.94 17.85
C HIS A 413 16.94 4.39 18.19
N GLN A 414 17.35 5.35 17.34
CA GLN A 414 17.01 6.77 17.53
C GLN A 414 15.49 6.97 17.37
N LEU A 415 14.87 6.41 16.33
CA LEU A 415 13.40 6.42 16.18
C LEU A 415 12.71 5.80 17.40
N GLY A 416 13.26 4.70 17.91
CA GLY A 416 12.77 4.09 19.13
C GLY A 416 12.82 5.02 20.33
N ALA A 417 13.90 5.78 20.50
CA ALA A 417 14.04 6.79 21.55
C ALA A 417 13.00 7.91 21.40
N ASP A 418 12.70 8.32 20.16
CA ASP A 418 11.68 9.34 19.87
C ASP A 418 10.27 8.83 20.25
N PHE A 419 9.96 7.56 19.93
CA PHE A 419 8.71 6.94 20.33
C PHE A 419 8.55 6.87 21.87
N GLN A 420 9.62 6.57 22.61
CA GLN A 420 9.59 6.60 24.07
C GLN A 420 9.39 8.02 24.62
N GLN A 421 9.99 9.04 24.00
CA GLN A 421 9.77 10.45 24.36
C GLN A 421 8.31 10.86 24.10
N MET A 422 7.73 10.46 22.95
CA MET A 422 6.31 10.69 22.63
C MET A 422 5.41 10.02 23.67
N SER A 423 5.67 8.74 23.98
CA SER A 423 4.91 7.98 24.98
C SER A 423 4.96 8.63 26.37
N GLU A 424 6.14 9.01 26.85
CA GLU A 424 6.29 9.69 28.14
C GLU A 424 5.59 11.05 28.14
N TYR A 425 5.59 11.76 27.02
CA TYR A 425 4.81 12.99 26.86
C TYR A 425 3.31 12.72 26.96
N PHE A 426 2.78 11.72 26.24
CA PHE A 426 1.36 11.35 26.30
C PHE A 426 0.93 11.01 27.73
N LYS A 427 1.73 10.22 28.41
CA LYS A 427 1.49 9.81 29.78
C LYS A 427 1.53 10.98 30.76
N THR A 428 2.57 11.82 30.71
CA THR A 428 2.77 12.92 31.65
C THR A 428 1.81 14.09 31.45
N ARG A 429 1.29 14.26 30.23
CA ARG A 429 0.26 15.27 29.91
C ARG A 429 -1.16 14.72 29.97
N ASN A 430 -1.35 13.43 30.30
CA ASN A 430 -2.64 12.75 30.31
C ASN A 430 -3.36 12.90 28.96
N VAL A 431 -2.66 12.61 27.85
CA VAL A 431 -3.29 12.55 26.52
C VAL A 431 -4.33 11.43 26.52
N HIS A 432 -5.57 11.75 26.15
CA HIS A 432 -6.69 10.81 26.23
C HIS A 432 -6.72 9.86 25.06
N VAL A 433 -6.51 10.39 23.85
CA VAL A 433 -6.56 9.60 22.61
C VAL A 433 -5.50 10.07 21.61
N VAL A 434 -4.90 9.11 20.91
CA VAL A 434 -3.85 9.30 19.91
C VAL A 434 -4.32 8.72 18.57
N ASN A 435 -4.25 9.52 17.52
CA ASN A 435 -4.43 9.09 16.15
C ASN A 435 -3.10 8.55 15.60
N MET A 436 -3.13 7.35 15.02
CA MET A 436 -2.01 6.71 14.33
C MET A 436 -2.48 6.30 12.93
N SER A 437 -2.47 7.25 11.99
CA SER A 437 -2.88 7.01 10.60
C SER A 437 -1.72 6.55 9.72
N TRP A 438 -0.92 5.62 10.23
CA TRP A 438 0.28 5.10 9.61
C TRP A 438 0.51 3.63 10.00
N SER A 439 1.28 2.92 9.21
CA SER A 439 1.74 1.57 9.50
C SER A 439 2.97 1.25 8.67
N ASP A 440 3.85 0.37 9.18
CA ASP A 440 4.98 -0.18 8.46
C ASP A 440 5.01 -1.70 8.51
N GLU A 441 5.63 -2.29 7.50
CA GLU A 441 5.84 -3.72 7.34
C GLU A 441 7.33 -3.99 7.05
N VAL A 442 7.80 -5.22 7.27
CA VAL A 442 9.18 -5.61 6.95
C VAL A 442 9.55 -5.31 5.48
N ALA A 443 8.58 -5.44 4.56
CA ALA A 443 8.80 -5.20 3.14
C ALA A 443 9.18 -3.73 2.82
N GLU A 444 8.70 -2.78 3.60
CA GLU A 444 9.05 -1.36 3.43
C GLU A 444 10.51 -1.10 3.82
N PHE A 445 10.98 -1.71 4.91
CA PHE A 445 12.40 -1.68 5.29
C PHE A 445 13.30 -2.33 4.22
N GLU A 446 12.88 -3.44 3.61
CA GLU A 446 13.59 -4.04 2.48
C GLU A 446 13.69 -3.06 1.30
N THR A 447 12.60 -2.35 0.99
CA THR A 447 12.53 -1.35 -0.08
C THR A 447 13.44 -0.16 0.20
N TRP A 448 13.42 0.41 1.40
CA TRP A 448 14.33 1.51 1.79
C TRP A 448 15.80 1.12 1.66
N ILE A 449 16.17 -0.08 2.15
CA ILE A 449 17.53 -0.61 2.00
C ILE A 449 17.90 -0.76 0.51
N SER A 450 16.99 -1.26 -0.32
CA SER A 450 17.22 -1.41 -1.76
C SER A 450 17.45 -0.07 -2.45
N LYS A 451 16.55 0.88 -2.24
CA LYS A 451 16.60 2.23 -2.84
C LYS A 451 17.80 3.07 -2.38
N THR A 452 18.32 2.81 -1.18
CA THR A 452 19.46 3.58 -0.62
C THR A 452 20.82 2.90 -0.79
N GLY A 453 20.87 1.70 -1.41
CA GLY A 453 22.12 1.00 -1.72
C GLY A 453 22.66 0.09 -0.62
N GLY A 454 21.82 -0.31 0.35
CA GLY A 454 22.21 -1.11 1.52
C GLY A 454 22.41 -2.61 1.31
N GLY A 455 22.55 -3.12 0.07
CA GLY A 455 22.90 -4.52 -0.14
C GLY A 455 22.38 -5.14 -1.44
N ALA A 456 23.32 -5.71 -2.19
CA ALA A 456 23.00 -6.48 -3.42
C ALA A 456 22.58 -7.92 -3.12
N ASP A 457 22.91 -8.45 -1.93
CA ASP A 457 22.54 -9.81 -1.51
C ASP A 457 21.13 -9.82 -0.88
N PRO A 458 20.13 -10.49 -1.51
CA PRO A 458 18.76 -10.53 -1.00
C PRO A 458 18.64 -11.13 0.40
N ALA A 459 19.46 -12.14 0.73
CA ALA A 459 19.40 -12.78 2.05
C ALA A 459 19.91 -11.84 3.15
N GLN A 460 20.98 -11.09 2.87
CA GLN A 460 21.50 -10.09 3.79
C GLN A 460 20.54 -8.91 3.92
N ARG A 461 19.96 -8.43 2.81
CA ARG A 461 18.96 -7.35 2.82
C ARG A 461 17.75 -7.73 3.66
N LYS A 462 17.16 -8.91 3.42
CA LYS A 462 16.05 -9.44 4.22
C LYS A 462 16.40 -9.50 5.71
N LYS A 463 17.58 -10.04 6.05
CA LYS A 463 18.02 -10.15 7.44
C LYS A 463 18.19 -8.78 8.09
N HIS A 464 18.76 -7.82 7.37
CA HIS A 464 18.95 -6.46 7.87
C HIS A 464 17.60 -5.75 8.04
N ALA A 465 16.70 -5.84 7.05
CA ALA A 465 15.36 -5.29 7.14
C ALA A 465 14.58 -5.85 8.33
N ALA A 466 14.62 -7.16 8.55
CA ALA A 466 13.98 -7.78 9.70
C ALA A 466 14.56 -7.28 11.03
N ALA A 467 15.88 -7.10 11.13
CA ALA A 467 16.51 -6.58 12.36
C ALA A 467 16.09 -5.13 12.65
N LEU A 468 16.08 -4.26 11.63
CA LEU A 468 15.61 -2.87 11.77
C LEU A 468 14.13 -2.82 12.16
N TYR A 469 13.30 -3.62 11.48
CA TYR A 469 11.87 -3.72 11.75
C TYR A 469 11.60 -4.24 13.18
N ASP A 470 12.33 -5.25 13.65
CA ASP A 470 12.19 -5.76 15.02
C ASP A 470 12.48 -4.69 16.07
N ILE A 471 13.52 -3.88 15.85
CA ILE A 471 13.84 -2.74 16.73
C ILE A 471 12.68 -1.74 16.71
N TRP A 472 12.22 -1.35 15.54
CA TRP A 472 11.14 -0.39 15.35
C TRP A 472 9.82 -0.89 15.98
N ARG A 473 9.40 -2.11 15.66
CA ARG A 473 8.20 -2.75 16.21
C ARG A 473 8.21 -2.81 17.74
N ALA A 474 9.33 -3.27 18.32
CA ALA A 474 9.46 -3.36 19.78
C ALA A 474 9.30 -1.99 20.46
N ASN A 475 9.79 -0.93 19.82
CA ASN A 475 9.67 0.43 20.36
C ASN A 475 8.26 0.99 20.23
N VAL A 476 7.55 0.75 19.12
CA VAL A 476 6.14 1.12 18.96
C VAL A 476 5.28 0.39 20.01
N GLU A 477 5.46 -0.92 20.15
CA GLU A 477 4.75 -1.72 21.14
C GLU A 477 5.01 -1.24 22.57
N SER A 478 6.26 -0.94 22.90
CA SER A 478 6.66 -0.41 24.21
C SER A 478 6.06 0.98 24.47
N ALA A 479 6.03 1.86 23.48
CA ALA A 479 5.46 3.20 23.59
C ALA A 479 3.97 3.15 23.93
N ILE A 480 3.20 2.28 23.27
CA ILE A 480 1.77 2.10 23.55
C ILE A 480 1.56 1.51 24.96
N LYS A 481 2.31 0.47 25.33
CA LYS A 481 2.26 -0.16 26.67
C LYS A 481 2.59 0.79 27.81
N ASN A 482 3.54 1.70 27.59
CA ASN A 482 3.98 2.67 28.60
C ASN A 482 2.96 3.79 28.86
N SER A 483 1.93 3.92 28.04
CA SER A 483 0.84 4.90 28.16
C SER A 483 -0.53 4.20 28.35
N PRO A 484 -0.74 3.41 29.42
CA PRO A 484 -1.92 2.54 29.55
C PRO A 484 -3.25 3.29 29.69
N ASN A 485 -3.21 4.57 30.08
CA ASN A 485 -4.40 5.42 30.21
C ASN A 485 -4.69 6.23 28.93
N THR A 486 -3.90 6.07 27.89
CA THR A 486 -4.10 6.69 26.59
C THR A 486 -4.68 5.67 25.62
N LEU A 487 -5.75 6.02 24.93
CA LEU A 487 -6.32 5.19 23.86
C LEU A 487 -5.61 5.48 22.55
N PHE A 488 -5.05 4.46 21.93
CA PHE A 488 -4.43 4.55 20.61
C PHE A 488 -5.37 4.00 19.54
N ILE A 489 -5.54 4.75 18.47
CA ILE A 489 -6.39 4.39 17.34
C ILE A 489 -5.52 4.30 16.09
N ALA A 490 -5.42 3.11 15.48
CA ALA A 490 -4.53 2.81 14.37
C ALA A 490 -5.27 2.45 13.09
N ALA A 491 -4.80 2.96 11.96
CA ALA A 491 -5.24 2.56 10.64
C ALA A 491 -4.76 1.14 10.30
N ALA A 492 -5.64 0.31 9.69
CA ALA A 492 -5.29 -1.07 9.32
C ALA A 492 -4.40 -1.18 8.08
N GLY A 493 -4.28 -0.10 7.29
CA GLY A 493 -3.57 -0.06 6.02
C GLY A 493 -4.49 -0.16 4.80
N ASN A 494 -3.95 0.15 3.62
CA ASN A 494 -4.71 0.32 2.37
C ASN A 494 -4.33 -0.70 1.28
N SER A 495 -3.71 -1.81 1.64
CA SER A 495 -3.21 -2.83 0.69
C SER A 495 -4.16 -4.02 0.50
N ASN A 496 -5.37 -3.99 1.11
CA ASN A 496 -6.30 -5.13 1.11
C ASN A 496 -5.61 -6.44 1.56
N SER A 497 -4.75 -6.35 2.56
CA SER A 497 -3.96 -7.44 3.13
C SER A 497 -4.43 -7.80 4.54
N ASN A 498 -4.03 -8.99 5.02
CA ASN A 498 -4.21 -9.35 6.42
C ASN A 498 -3.09 -8.72 7.25
N ALA A 499 -3.43 -7.76 8.11
CA ALA A 499 -2.48 -7.01 8.93
C ALA A 499 -1.62 -7.91 9.83
N GLY A 500 -2.18 -9.00 10.36
CA GLY A 500 -1.45 -9.97 11.17
C GLY A 500 -0.44 -10.78 10.37
N PHE A 501 -0.78 -11.22 9.16
CA PHE A 501 0.13 -11.94 8.27
C PHE A 501 1.23 -11.03 7.69
N ALA A 502 0.87 -9.80 7.32
CA ALA A 502 1.82 -8.80 6.85
C ALA A 502 2.72 -8.27 7.97
N GLU A 503 2.33 -8.55 9.22
CA GLU A 503 2.96 -7.99 10.43
C GLU A 503 2.92 -6.45 10.43
N SER A 504 1.82 -5.87 9.92
CA SER A 504 1.64 -4.44 9.79
C SER A 504 1.48 -3.78 11.17
N VAL A 505 2.47 -3.04 11.64
CA VAL A 505 2.48 -2.38 12.96
C VAL A 505 2.11 -0.90 12.79
N PRO A 506 1.21 -0.34 13.66
CA PRO A 506 0.70 -0.90 14.92
C PRO A 506 -0.53 -1.80 14.78
N ALA A 507 -1.16 -1.89 13.61
CA ALA A 507 -2.45 -2.55 13.42
C ALA A 507 -2.46 -4.04 13.81
N SER A 508 -1.33 -4.75 13.69
CA SER A 508 -1.20 -6.18 14.07
C SER A 508 -0.95 -6.42 15.55
N LEU A 509 -0.76 -5.38 16.38
CA LEU A 509 -0.45 -5.54 17.79
C LEU A 509 -1.70 -5.85 18.62
N HIS A 510 -1.60 -6.79 19.55
CA HIS A 510 -2.64 -7.12 20.52
C HIS A 510 -2.38 -6.39 21.85
N LEU A 511 -2.88 -5.17 21.96
CA LEU A 511 -2.70 -4.34 23.16
C LEU A 511 -4.06 -3.84 23.67
N PRO A 512 -4.30 -3.79 24.99
CA PRO A 512 -5.60 -3.46 25.55
C PRO A 512 -6.04 -2.02 25.28
N ASN A 513 -5.09 -1.10 25.10
CA ASN A 513 -5.34 0.32 24.82
C ASN A 513 -5.11 0.71 23.36
N LEU A 514 -5.15 -0.26 22.44
CA LEU A 514 -5.02 -0.07 20.98
C LEU A 514 -6.26 -0.62 20.27
N ILE A 515 -6.83 0.20 19.39
CA ILE A 515 -7.89 -0.22 18.46
C ILE A 515 -7.36 -0.02 17.05
N ALA A 516 -7.23 -1.12 16.29
CA ALA A 516 -6.98 -1.07 14.86
C ALA A 516 -8.30 -1.14 14.10
N LEU A 517 -8.40 -0.40 12.99
CA LEU A 517 -9.66 -0.27 12.26
C LEU A 517 -9.48 -0.19 10.75
N GLY A 518 -10.50 -0.71 10.04
CA GLY A 518 -10.64 -0.64 8.61
C GLY A 518 -11.48 0.56 8.13
N ALA A 519 -11.61 0.67 6.82
CA ALA A 519 -12.37 1.73 6.16
C ALA A 519 -13.61 1.17 5.45
N VAL A 520 -14.73 1.85 5.64
CA VAL A 520 -15.97 1.65 4.88
C VAL A 520 -16.31 2.88 4.06
N ASN A 521 -17.17 2.71 3.05
CA ASN A 521 -17.62 3.77 2.17
C ASN A 521 -18.85 4.53 2.73
N GLN A 522 -19.44 5.40 1.93
CA GLN A 522 -20.60 6.22 2.30
C GLN A 522 -21.83 5.40 2.71
N ALA A 523 -21.93 4.15 2.28
CA ALA A 523 -23.04 3.24 2.62
C ALA A 523 -22.72 2.28 3.79
N GLY A 524 -21.47 2.29 4.28
CA GLY A 524 -21.01 1.37 5.31
C GLY A 524 -20.49 0.03 4.76
N ASP A 525 -20.27 -0.09 3.45
CA ASP A 525 -19.62 -1.26 2.86
C ASP A 525 -18.09 -1.14 2.94
N GLU A 526 -17.40 -2.27 3.15
CA GLU A 526 -15.93 -2.30 3.10
C GLU A 526 -15.39 -1.70 1.80
N THR A 527 -14.43 -0.80 1.93
CA THR A 527 -13.71 -0.28 0.75
C THR A 527 -12.83 -1.36 0.11
N SER A 528 -12.55 -1.23 -1.17
CA SER A 528 -11.72 -2.19 -1.91
C SER A 528 -10.28 -2.26 -1.36
N PHE A 529 -9.77 -1.16 -0.82
CA PHE A 529 -8.40 -1.02 -0.32
C PHE A 529 -8.21 -1.43 1.14
N THR A 530 -9.24 -1.40 2.01
CA THR A 530 -9.04 -1.60 3.44
C THR A 530 -8.38 -2.94 3.76
N SER A 531 -7.30 -2.90 4.56
CA SER A 531 -6.70 -4.10 5.16
C SER A 531 -7.58 -4.61 6.31
N TYR A 532 -7.39 -5.88 6.67
CA TYR A 532 -8.23 -6.63 7.61
C TYR A 532 -7.37 -7.56 8.48
N GLY A 533 -7.96 -8.27 9.41
CA GLY A 533 -7.28 -9.23 10.29
C GLY A 533 -7.93 -9.33 11.66
N ASP A 534 -7.45 -10.25 12.49
CA ASP A 534 -8.04 -10.52 13.82
C ASP A 534 -7.93 -9.34 14.78
N THR A 535 -6.99 -8.43 14.55
CA THR A 535 -6.77 -7.22 15.34
C THR A 535 -7.59 -6.04 14.84
N VAL A 536 -8.11 -6.08 13.61
CA VAL A 536 -8.97 -5.05 13.02
C VAL A 536 -10.40 -5.31 13.47
N VAL A 537 -10.83 -4.63 14.53
CA VAL A 537 -12.05 -4.96 15.29
C VAL A 537 -13.23 -4.05 15.00
N VAL A 538 -13.00 -2.94 14.28
CA VAL A 538 -14.03 -1.97 13.92
C VAL A 538 -13.71 -1.36 12.55
N ASP A 539 -14.75 -0.89 11.85
CA ASP A 539 -14.62 -0.12 10.62
C ASP A 539 -15.29 1.24 10.79
N ALA A 540 -14.75 2.25 10.13
CA ALA A 540 -15.30 3.60 10.14
C ALA A 540 -15.28 4.23 8.75
N ASP A 541 -16.00 5.36 8.59
CA ASP A 541 -15.98 6.14 7.36
C ASP A 541 -14.54 6.53 6.98
N GLY A 542 -14.08 6.03 5.86
CA GLY A 542 -12.75 6.26 5.32
C GLY A 542 -12.76 6.51 3.81
N TYR A 543 -13.94 6.83 3.24
CA TYR A 543 -14.11 7.08 1.83
C TYR A 543 -14.61 8.50 1.57
N GLU A 544 -13.84 9.31 0.84
CA GLU A 544 -14.17 10.71 0.54
C GLU A 544 -14.47 11.57 1.78
N VAL A 545 -13.71 11.39 2.83
CA VAL A 545 -13.85 12.15 4.06
C VAL A 545 -13.26 13.54 3.88
N GLU A 546 -14.10 14.58 4.02
CA GLU A 546 -13.68 15.96 3.85
C GLU A 546 -12.97 16.51 5.09
N SER A 547 -11.80 17.15 4.88
CA SER A 547 -11.07 17.84 5.94
C SER A 547 -10.18 18.96 5.39
N TYR A 548 -9.41 19.61 6.29
CA TYR A 548 -8.53 20.71 5.92
C TYR A 548 -7.19 20.22 5.40
N LEU A 549 -6.65 20.96 4.44
CA LEU A 549 -5.26 20.90 4.01
C LEU A 549 -4.48 22.08 4.61
N PRO A 550 -3.15 22.01 4.71
CA PRO A 550 -2.33 23.16 5.08
C PRO A 550 -2.69 24.40 4.25
N GLY A 551 -2.86 25.55 4.93
CA GLY A 551 -3.37 26.78 4.31
C GLY A 551 -4.90 26.88 4.26
N GLY A 552 -5.66 25.91 4.82
CA GLY A 552 -7.09 26.01 5.09
C GLY A 552 -8.02 25.60 3.95
N ALA A 553 -7.50 25.17 2.80
CA ALA A 553 -8.33 24.56 1.77
C ALA A 553 -8.93 23.23 2.27
N ARG A 554 -10.09 22.83 1.73
CA ARG A 554 -10.74 21.57 2.08
C ARG A 554 -10.70 20.62 0.89
N LEU A 555 -10.46 19.34 1.20
CA LEU A 555 -10.43 18.27 0.23
C LEU A 555 -10.97 17.00 0.84
N LYS A 556 -11.61 16.17 0.03
CA LYS A 556 -12.00 14.81 0.39
C LYS A 556 -10.83 13.87 0.11
N LEU A 557 -10.48 13.03 1.07
CA LEU A 557 -9.49 11.97 0.89
C LEU A 557 -10.07 10.63 1.31
N SER A 558 -9.52 9.55 0.76
CA SER A 558 -9.92 8.18 1.09
C SER A 558 -8.74 7.38 1.65
N GLY A 559 -8.99 6.56 2.66
CA GLY A 559 -8.00 5.71 3.30
C GLY A 559 -8.42 5.29 4.70
N THR A 560 -7.83 4.22 5.21
CA THR A 560 -7.93 3.88 6.63
C THR A 560 -7.36 4.99 7.51
N SER A 561 -6.48 5.82 6.96
CA SER A 561 -5.97 7.06 7.55
C SER A 561 -7.04 8.11 7.83
N MET A 562 -8.17 8.09 7.10
CA MET A 562 -9.32 8.99 7.32
C MET A 562 -10.35 8.33 8.24
N ALA A 563 -10.43 7.01 8.23
CA ALA A 563 -11.27 6.24 9.15
C ALA A 563 -10.78 6.33 10.60
N ALA A 564 -9.47 6.24 10.85
CA ALA A 564 -8.89 6.31 12.18
C ALA A 564 -9.26 7.61 12.93
N PRO A 565 -9.07 8.82 12.37
CA PRO A 565 -9.44 10.04 13.07
C PRO A 565 -10.96 10.23 13.26
N ASN A 566 -11.83 9.55 12.51
CA ASN A 566 -13.26 9.50 12.79
C ASN A 566 -13.56 8.76 14.11
N VAL A 567 -12.86 7.65 14.37
CA VAL A 567 -12.95 6.94 15.66
C VAL A 567 -12.29 7.73 16.79
N VAL A 568 -11.16 8.40 16.52
CA VAL A 568 -10.55 9.35 17.49
C VAL A 568 -11.54 10.46 17.86
N ASN A 569 -12.25 11.03 16.90
CA ASN A 569 -13.28 12.05 17.12
C ASN A 569 -14.40 11.55 18.03
N LEU A 570 -14.90 10.33 17.77
CA LEU A 570 -15.92 9.70 18.62
C LEU A 570 -15.40 9.49 20.04
N ALA A 571 -14.21 8.91 20.21
CA ALA A 571 -13.60 8.68 21.51
C ALA A 571 -13.40 9.99 22.28
N ALA A 572 -12.87 11.02 21.60
CA ALA A 572 -12.68 12.35 22.21
C ALA A 572 -14.00 12.99 22.67
N LYS A 573 -15.10 12.81 21.93
CA LYS A 573 -16.43 13.28 22.34
C LYS A 573 -16.94 12.51 23.55
N LEU A 574 -16.73 11.20 23.62
CA LEU A 574 -17.10 10.37 24.76
C LEU A 574 -16.33 10.78 26.02
N PHE A 575 -15.00 10.95 25.95
CA PHE A 575 -14.20 11.46 27.08
C PHE A 575 -14.59 12.87 27.49
N ALA A 576 -15.00 13.73 26.55
CA ALA A 576 -15.47 15.08 26.89
C ALA A 576 -16.79 15.06 27.67
N LEU A 577 -17.68 14.13 27.39
CA LEU A 577 -18.98 13.96 28.05
C LEU A 577 -18.86 13.20 29.36
N ASP A 578 -18.00 12.20 29.43
CA ASP A 578 -17.77 11.37 30.61
C ASP A 578 -16.26 11.17 30.86
N PRO A 579 -15.66 12.01 31.73
CA PRO A 579 -14.23 11.92 32.06
C PRO A 579 -13.86 10.71 32.93
N SER A 580 -14.82 9.88 33.35
CA SER A 580 -14.56 8.65 34.09
C SER A 580 -14.22 7.46 33.18
N LEU A 581 -14.42 7.60 31.87
CA LEU A 581 -14.08 6.58 30.91
C LEU A 581 -12.55 6.36 30.84
N THR A 582 -12.16 5.11 30.65
CA THR A 582 -10.78 4.68 30.46
C THR A 582 -10.69 3.85 29.19
N PRO A 583 -9.51 3.71 28.59
CA PRO A 583 -9.30 2.70 27.54
C PRO A 583 -9.76 1.32 28.01
N PRO A 584 -10.17 0.43 27.09
CA PRO A 584 -10.65 -0.91 27.40
C PRO A 584 -9.67 -1.74 28.21
#